data_8749c30b76188ac2a10c00db1c801e17
#
_entry.id   8749c30b76188ac2a10c00db1c801e17
#
_cell.length_a   1.000
_cell.length_b   1.000
_cell.length_c   1.000
_cell.angle_alpha   90.00
_cell.angle_beta   90.00
_cell.angle_gamma   90.00
#
_symmetry.space_group_name_H-M   'P 1'
#
loop_
_entity.id
_entity.type
_entity.pdbx_description
1 polymer ?
#
loop_
_entity_poly.entity_id
_entity_poly.type
_entity_poly.pdbx_seq_one_letter_code
_entity_poly.pdbx_strand_id
1 'polypeptide(L)'
;MTKYFLSLLFILILSFNGRAQDFPEPMYPRRIVNDFTAMFTPEQQSALETKLRHFNDTSSTQIAVVTVPDIHGYAPGDYAQRLAEKWGIGQKGKDNGILVLVKPKTRREKGEVAIAVGYGLE
;
A
#
# COMPACT_ATOMS: atom_id res chain seq x y z
N MET A 1 33.66 -25.30 -20.24
CA MET A 1 32.84 -25.47 -19.03
C MET A 1 32.46 -24.16 -18.38
N THR A 2 33.28 -23.12 -18.43
CA THR A 2 32.97 -21.79 -17.88
C THR A 2 31.83 -21.06 -18.61
N LYS A 3 31.58 -21.35 -19.89
CA LYS A 3 30.49 -20.77 -20.69
C LYS A 3 29.09 -21.08 -20.13
N TYR A 4 28.90 -22.31 -19.64
CA TYR A 4 27.60 -22.79 -19.16
C TYR A 4 27.35 -22.37 -17.72
N PHE A 5 28.38 -22.10 -16.95
CA PHE A 5 28.27 -21.65 -15.57
C PHE A 5 27.71 -20.23 -15.49
N LEU A 6 28.16 -19.33 -16.37
CA LEU A 6 27.64 -17.96 -16.44
C LEU A 6 26.19 -17.90 -16.89
N SER A 7 25.78 -18.78 -17.84
CA SER A 7 24.39 -18.88 -18.28
C SER A 7 23.48 -19.40 -17.18
N LEU A 8 23.95 -20.37 -16.41
CA LEU A 8 23.20 -20.92 -15.29
C LEU A 8 23.02 -19.90 -14.16
N LEU A 9 24.06 -19.11 -13.89
CA LEU A 9 24.01 -18.01 -12.91
C LEU A 9 23.03 -16.92 -13.32
N PHE A 10 22.97 -16.60 -14.60
CA PHE A 10 22.06 -15.60 -15.15
C PHE A 10 20.58 -16.06 -15.03
N ILE A 11 20.33 -17.36 -15.27
CA ILE A 11 18.98 -17.94 -15.12
C ILE A 11 18.57 -17.95 -13.64
N LEU A 12 19.50 -18.16 -12.73
CA LEU A 12 19.23 -18.15 -11.30
C LEU A 12 18.84 -16.75 -10.80
N ILE A 13 19.43 -15.71 -11.38
CA ILE A 13 19.11 -14.31 -11.03
C ILE A 13 17.71 -13.94 -11.52
N LEU A 14 17.28 -14.47 -12.68
CA LEU A 14 15.94 -14.21 -13.22
C LEU A 14 14.82 -14.88 -12.42
N SER A 15 15.12 -15.95 -11.68
CA SER A 15 14.12 -16.63 -10.85
C SER A 15 13.84 -15.93 -9.51
N PHE A 16 14.54 -14.84 -9.21
CA PHE A 16 14.35 -14.04 -8.00
C PHE A 16 13.32 -12.90 -8.18
N ASN A 17 12.51 -12.93 -9.25
CA ASN A 17 11.37 -12.03 -9.40
C ASN A 17 10.25 -12.42 -8.41
N GLY A 18 10.56 -12.28 -7.13
CA GLY A 18 9.64 -12.59 -6.08
C GLY A 18 8.49 -11.61 -5.97
N ARG A 19 7.58 -11.92 -5.11
CA ARG A 19 6.30 -11.26 -4.83
C ARG A 19 6.40 -9.77 -4.41
N ALA A 20 7.57 -9.13 -4.56
CA ALA A 20 7.75 -7.72 -4.24
C ALA A 20 6.86 -6.79 -5.09
N GLN A 21 6.36 -7.29 -6.25
CA GLN A 21 5.48 -6.53 -7.14
C GLN A 21 4.01 -6.54 -6.71
N ASP A 22 3.63 -7.39 -5.74
CA ASP A 22 2.26 -7.47 -5.25
C ASP A 22 1.84 -6.23 -4.45
N PHE A 23 2.83 -5.51 -3.91
CA PHE A 23 2.58 -4.32 -3.09
C PHE A 23 3.16 -3.09 -3.79
N PRO A 24 2.31 -2.11 -4.14
CA PRO A 24 2.79 -0.91 -4.83
C PRO A 24 3.69 -0.06 -3.95
N GLU A 25 4.54 0.74 -4.61
CA GLU A 25 5.29 1.78 -3.93
C GLU A 25 4.38 2.99 -3.68
N PRO A 26 4.62 3.79 -2.61
CA PRO A 26 3.84 4.99 -2.40
C PRO A 26 4.08 6.00 -3.52
N MET A 27 3.07 6.81 -3.81
CA MET A 27 3.20 7.86 -4.82
C MET A 27 4.20 8.93 -4.39
N TYR A 28 4.89 9.52 -5.36
CA TYR A 28 5.83 10.63 -5.13
C TYR A 28 5.42 11.83 -5.98
N PRO A 29 5.45 13.07 -5.44
CA PRO A 29 5.76 13.38 -4.05
C PRO A 29 4.77 12.70 -3.09
N ARG A 30 5.23 12.46 -1.86
CA ARG A 30 4.42 11.73 -0.88
C ARG A 30 3.09 12.42 -0.61
N ARG A 31 2.02 11.63 -0.57
CA ARG A 31 0.66 12.09 -0.31
C ARG A 31 -0.05 11.11 0.62
N ILE A 32 -1.12 11.57 1.22
CA ILE A 32 -1.93 10.76 2.13
C ILE A 32 -2.87 9.85 1.33
N VAL A 33 -3.46 10.40 0.27
CA VAL A 33 -4.40 9.66 -0.59
C VAL A 33 -3.65 9.15 -1.82
N ASN A 34 -3.48 7.83 -1.89
CA ASN A 34 -2.80 7.13 -2.98
C ASN A 34 -3.84 6.36 -3.79
N ASP A 35 -4.41 7.02 -4.78
CA ASP A 35 -5.52 6.49 -5.58
C ASP A 35 -5.00 5.86 -6.87
N PHE A 36 -4.59 4.58 -6.79
CA PHE A 36 -4.07 3.85 -7.94
C PHE A 36 -5.15 3.39 -8.91
N THR A 37 -6.42 3.56 -8.58
CA THR A 37 -7.54 3.09 -9.39
C THR A 37 -8.38 4.22 -9.98
N ALA A 38 -7.99 5.47 -9.76
CA ALA A 38 -8.77 6.65 -10.16
C ALA A 38 -10.22 6.58 -9.64
N MET A 39 -10.39 6.10 -8.41
CA MET A 39 -11.69 5.99 -7.75
C MET A 39 -12.26 7.37 -7.40
N PHE A 40 -11.39 8.31 -7.06
CA PHE A 40 -11.76 9.67 -6.71
C PHE A 40 -11.60 10.62 -7.89
N THR A 41 -12.48 11.62 -7.99
CA THR A 41 -12.22 12.74 -8.89
C THR A 41 -11.05 13.58 -8.34
N PRO A 42 -10.39 14.40 -9.17
CA PRO A 42 -9.32 15.28 -8.67
C PRO A 42 -9.77 16.17 -7.51
N GLU A 43 -11.00 16.67 -7.56
CA GLU A 43 -11.57 17.52 -6.51
C GLU A 43 -11.79 16.74 -5.21
N GLN A 44 -12.32 15.52 -5.30
CA GLN A 44 -12.51 14.65 -4.15
C GLN A 44 -11.18 14.26 -3.51
N GLN A 45 -10.19 13.94 -4.34
CA GLN A 45 -8.86 13.57 -3.88
C GLN A 45 -8.20 14.75 -3.14
N SER A 46 -8.29 15.93 -3.70
CA SER A 46 -7.73 17.14 -3.09
C SER A 46 -8.41 17.49 -1.77
N ALA A 47 -9.74 17.39 -1.72
CA ALA A 47 -10.50 17.67 -0.50
C ALA A 47 -10.17 16.67 0.61
N LEU A 48 -10.08 15.38 0.28
CA LEU A 48 -9.73 14.34 1.24
C LEU A 48 -8.29 14.49 1.73
N GLU A 49 -7.37 14.78 0.81
CA GLU A 49 -5.96 15.02 1.13
C GLU A 49 -5.80 16.16 2.14
N THR A 50 -6.47 17.29 1.89
CA THR A 50 -6.43 18.47 2.77
C THR A 50 -6.99 18.13 4.15
N LYS A 51 -8.13 17.44 4.20
CA LYS A 51 -8.78 17.07 5.46
C LYS A 51 -7.90 16.13 6.29
N LEU A 52 -7.34 15.12 5.67
CA LEU A 52 -6.50 14.15 6.37
C LEU A 52 -5.15 14.74 6.76
N ARG A 53 -4.59 15.64 5.94
CA ARG A 53 -3.37 16.34 6.29
C ARG A 53 -3.55 17.20 7.53
N HIS A 54 -4.67 17.91 7.60
CA HIS A 54 -5.00 18.70 8.79
C HIS A 54 -5.11 17.81 10.04
N PHE A 55 -5.78 16.65 9.90
CA PHE A 55 -5.88 15.68 11.00
C PHE A 55 -4.50 15.17 11.42
N ASN A 56 -3.66 14.77 10.46
CA ASN A 56 -2.31 14.29 10.77
C ASN A 56 -1.45 15.35 11.45
N ASP A 57 -1.61 16.62 11.05
CA ASP A 57 -0.84 17.74 11.62
C ASP A 57 -1.30 18.11 13.04
N THR A 58 -2.58 17.89 13.37
CA THR A 58 -3.16 18.26 14.66
C THR A 58 -3.25 17.10 15.63
N SER A 59 -2.94 15.90 15.20
CA SER A 59 -2.92 14.70 16.05
C SER A 59 -1.57 14.00 15.89
N SER A 60 -1.28 13.04 16.77
CA SER A 60 -0.09 12.21 16.62
C SER A 60 -0.33 10.99 15.74
N THR A 61 -1.51 10.86 15.14
CA THR A 61 -1.90 9.73 14.31
C THR A 61 -1.67 10.03 12.83
N GLN A 62 -1.01 9.13 12.14
CA GLN A 62 -0.79 9.20 10.69
C GLN A 62 -1.82 8.33 9.97
N ILE A 63 -2.61 8.93 9.08
CA ILE A 63 -3.56 8.20 8.25
C ILE A 63 -3.05 8.18 6.81
N ALA A 64 -3.18 7.03 6.16
CA ALA A 64 -2.95 6.89 4.72
C ALA A 64 -4.15 6.18 4.10
N VAL A 65 -4.54 6.59 2.89
CA VAL A 65 -5.62 5.96 2.12
C VAL A 65 -5.03 5.44 0.82
N VAL A 66 -5.32 4.19 0.51
CA VAL A 66 -4.77 3.52 -0.68
C VAL A 66 -5.88 2.78 -1.40
N THR A 67 -6.07 3.05 -2.68
CA THR A 67 -6.93 2.24 -3.53
C THR A 67 -6.06 1.37 -4.42
N VAL A 68 -6.38 0.07 -4.52
CA VAL A 68 -5.63 -0.88 -5.33
C VAL A 68 -6.57 -1.65 -6.25
N PRO A 69 -6.12 -2.02 -7.47
CA PRO A 69 -6.97 -2.79 -8.38
C PRO A 69 -7.08 -4.25 -8.01
N ASP A 70 -6.12 -4.79 -7.26
CA ASP A 70 -6.05 -6.20 -6.92
C ASP A 70 -5.32 -6.39 -5.59
N ILE A 71 -5.75 -7.36 -4.82
CA ILE A 71 -5.08 -7.75 -3.57
C ILE A 71 -4.39 -9.11 -3.66
N HIS A 72 -4.27 -9.65 -4.87
CA HIS A 72 -3.45 -10.82 -5.22
C HIS A 72 -3.74 -12.07 -4.36
N GLY A 73 -4.99 -12.29 -4.02
CA GLY A 73 -5.41 -13.46 -3.25
C GLY A 73 -5.19 -13.37 -1.74
N TYR A 74 -4.61 -12.28 -1.25
CA TYR A 74 -4.49 -12.05 0.20
C TYR A 74 -5.87 -11.74 0.80
N ALA A 75 -6.05 -12.09 2.07
CA ALA A 75 -7.16 -11.54 2.82
C ALA A 75 -6.98 -10.01 2.90
N PRO A 76 -8.07 -9.22 2.80
CA PRO A 76 -7.94 -7.75 2.75
C PRO A 76 -7.17 -7.16 3.94
N GLY A 77 -7.43 -7.64 5.15
CA GLY A 77 -6.73 -7.18 6.36
C GLY A 77 -5.24 -7.52 6.34
N ASP A 78 -4.89 -8.72 5.85
CA ASP A 78 -3.49 -9.14 5.73
C ASP A 78 -2.75 -8.29 4.70
N TYR A 79 -3.38 -8.03 3.55
CA TYR A 79 -2.80 -7.16 2.54
C TYR A 79 -2.57 -5.75 3.08
N ALA A 80 -3.56 -5.19 3.75
CA ALA A 80 -3.46 -3.85 4.33
C ALA A 80 -2.33 -3.76 5.36
N GLN A 81 -2.20 -4.77 6.22
CA GLN A 81 -1.14 -4.81 7.23
C GLN A 81 0.26 -4.86 6.59
N ARG A 82 0.43 -5.72 5.60
CA ARG A 82 1.71 -5.86 4.89
C ARG A 82 2.08 -4.58 4.14
N LEU A 83 1.10 -3.95 3.51
CA LEU A 83 1.31 -2.69 2.81
C LEU A 83 1.68 -1.57 3.78
N ALA A 84 1.00 -1.48 4.91
CA ALA A 84 1.32 -0.50 5.96
C ALA A 84 2.74 -0.67 6.48
N GLU A 85 3.17 -1.92 6.70
CA GLU A 85 4.53 -2.23 7.12
C GLU A 85 5.56 -1.82 6.05
N LYS A 86 5.29 -2.16 4.80
CA LYS A 86 6.17 -1.79 3.68
C LYS A 86 6.34 -0.28 3.57
N TRP A 87 5.27 0.47 3.76
CA TRP A 87 5.28 1.93 3.63
C TRP A 87 5.74 2.64 4.89
N GLY A 88 5.95 1.93 5.99
CA GLY A 88 6.34 2.51 7.26
C GLY A 88 5.28 3.42 7.86
N ILE A 89 4.00 3.05 7.68
CA ILE A 89 2.87 3.80 8.24
C ILE A 89 2.86 3.65 9.76
N GLY A 90 2.84 4.78 10.46
CA GLY A 90 3.02 4.77 11.91
C GLY A 90 4.49 4.57 12.23
N GLN A 91 5.21 5.61 12.47
CA GLN A 91 6.67 5.64 12.60
C GLN A 91 7.19 4.68 13.66
N LYS A 92 8.43 4.22 13.46
CA LYS A 92 9.16 3.39 14.41
C LYS A 92 9.10 3.98 15.82
N GLY A 93 8.59 3.17 16.75
CA GLY A 93 8.51 3.54 18.16
C GLY A 93 7.22 4.22 18.60
N LYS A 94 6.37 4.63 17.65
CA LYS A 94 5.07 5.25 17.98
C LYS A 94 3.87 4.39 17.55
N ASP A 95 3.99 3.61 16.50
CA ASP A 95 3.00 2.65 15.98
C ASP A 95 1.56 3.21 15.91
N ASN A 96 1.44 4.50 15.65
CA ASN A 96 0.18 5.23 15.63
C ASN A 96 -0.27 5.54 14.21
N GLY A 97 -0.09 4.60 13.30
CA GLY A 97 -0.51 4.73 11.91
C GLY A 97 -1.79 3.97 11.62
N ILE A 98 -2.58 4.51 10.70
CA ILE A 98 -3.78 3.87 10.18
C ILE A 98 -3.66 3.85 8.65
N LEU A 99 -3.80 2.68 8.05
CA LEU A 99 -3.91 2.57 6.60
C LEU A 99 -5.29 2.07 6.23
N VAL A 100 -6.00 2.84 5.41
CA VAL A 100 -7.31 2.47 4.87
C VAL A 100 -7.10 1.97 3.45
N LEU A 101 -7.37 0.69 3.24
CA LEU A 101 -7.25 0.03 1.95
C LEU A 101 -8.62 -0.11 1.31
N VAL A 102 -8.72 0.25 0.03
CA VAL A 102 -9.93 0.05 -0.75
C VAL A 102 -9.57 -0.63 -2.06
N LYS A 103 -10.23 -1.76 -2.32
CA LYS A 103 -10.23 -2.40 -3.64
C LYS A 103 -11.60 -2.16 -4.24
N PRO A 104 -11.74 -1.29 -5.25
CA PRO A 104 -13.04 -0.99 -5.82
C PRO A 104 -13.70 -2.21 -6.46
N LYS A 105 -15.03 -2.22 -6.45
CA LYS A 105 -15.83 -3.24 -7.10
C LYS A 105 -15.62 -3.19 -8.61
N THR A 106 -15.49 -4.36 -9.23
CA THR A 106 -15.48 -4.53 -10.68
C THR A 106 -16.70 -5.34 -11.11
N ARG A 107 -16.87 -5.55 -12.42
CA ARG A 107 -17.96 -6.40 -12.93
C ARG A 107 -17.83 -7.85 -12.48
N ARG A 108 -16.59 -8.33 -12.28
CA ARG A 108 -16.30 -9.73 -11.96
C ARG A 108 -16.03 -9.97 -10.49
N GLU A 109 -15.63 -8.94 -9.76
CA GLU A 109 -15.19 -9.09 -8.38
C GLU A 109 -15.87 -8.06 -7.49
N LYS A 110 -16.15 -8.47 -6.26
CA LYS A 110 -16.67 -7.57 -5.25
C LYS A 110 -15.61 -6.59 -4.78
N GLY A 111 -16.04 -5.45 -4.22
CA GLY A 111 -15.15 -4.52 -3.56
C GLY A 111 -14.71 -5.03 -2.19
N GLU A 112 -13.56 -4.58 -1.74
CA GLU A 112 -13.01 -4.90 -0.44
C GLU A 112 -12.52 -3.63 0.26
N VAL A 113 -12.74 -3.55 1.57
CA VAL A 113 -12.22 -2.48 2.41
C VAL A 113 -11.56 -3.10 3.61
N ALA A 114 -10.38 -2.62 3.97
CA ALA A 114 -9.69 -3.07 5.17
C ALA A 114 -8.99 -1.89 5.84
N ILE A 115 -8.82 -1.98 7.14
CA ILE A 115 -8.10 -0.99 7.92
C ILE A 115 -6.99 -1.70 8.68
N ALA A 116 -5.75 -1.26 8.50
CA ALA A 116 -4.62 -1.70 9.29
C ALA A 116 -4.28 -0.63 10.33
N VAL A 117 -4.07 -1.04 11.55
CA VAL A 117 -3.83 -0.14 12.68
C VAL A 117 -2.51 -0.53 13.35
N GLY A 118 -1.68 0.46 13.64
CA GLY A 118 -0.45 0.25 14.38
C GLY A 118 -0.71 -0.05 15.85
N TYR A 119 0.27 -0.69 16.50
CA TYR A 119 0.14 -1.17 17.88
C TYR A 119 -0.20 -0.07 18.89
N GLY A 120 0.22 1.16 18.65
CA GLY A 120 -0.05 2.28 19.55
C GLY A 120 -1.51 2.70 19.63
N LEU A 121 -2.38 2.14 18.77
CA LEU A 121 -3.80 2.46 18.69
C LEU A 121 -4.71 1.26 19.06
N GLU A 122 -4.12 0.13 19.34
CA GLU A 122 -4.86 -1.09 19.74
C GLU A 122 -5.34 -1.07 21.18
#